data_f757608ddef06f9884355467186a0f8c
#
_entry.id   f757608ddef06f9884355467186a0f8c
#
_cell.length_a   1.000
_cell.length_b   1.000
_cell.length_c   1.000
_cell.angle_alpha   90.00
_cell.angle_beta   90.00
_cell.angle_gamma   90.00
#
_symmetry.space_group_name_H-M   'P 1'
#
loop_
_entity.id
_entity.type
_entity.pdbx_description
1 polymer ?
#
loop_
_entity_poly.entity_id
_entity_poly.type
_entity_poly.pdbx_seq_one_letter_code
_entity_poly.pdbx_strand_id
1 'polypeptide(L)'
;MRANNRTAFGQPLSNIQVIQTKIGLMATDYEAARLLTLAASDSFALGRGGDPILLSKAKLFSTDAAMRHAVEAVQIFGAMGVHHSSRVQRLFRDSKALQIFDGTSEIHTLMIGRDALNAHRSGEEQVERDRQAG
;
A
#
# COMPACT_ATOMS: atom_id res chain seq x y z
N MET A 1 21.90 6.72 -1.80
CA MET A 1 21.01 6.01 -0.83
C MET A 1 21.75 5.85 0.49
N ARG A 2 21.11 6.12 1.68
CA ARG A 2 21.82 6.03 2.98
C ARG A 2 22.42 4.65 3.25
N ALA A 3 21.72 3.59 2.86
CA ALA A 3 22.20 2.23 3.07
C ALA A 3 23.57 1.94 2.43
N ASN A 4 23.89 2.59 1.32
CA ASN A 4 25.20 2.46 0.66
C ASN A 4 26.31 3.27 1.36
N ASN A 5 25.93 4.38 2.01
CA ASN A 5 26.89 5.35 2.56
C ASN A 5 27.13 5.18 4.07
N ARG A 6 26.31 4.41 4.76
CA ARG A 6 26.44 4.14 6.19
C ARG A 6 27.07 2.77 6.43
N THR A 7 28.16 2.76 7.18
CA THR A 7 28.83 1.53 7.60
C THR A 7 28.41 1.16 9.02
N ALA A 8 28.12 -0.12 9.25
CA ALA A 8 27.94 -0.74 10.55
C ALA A 8 28.44 -2.19 10.49
N PHE A 9 28.94 -2.71 11.59
CA PHE A 9 29.51 -4.05 11.68
C PHE A 9 30.59 -4.34 10.61
N GLY A 10 31.43 -3.32 10.32
CA GLY A 10 32.54 -3.42 9.38
C GLY A 10 32.16 -3.40 7.88
N GLN A 11 30.91 -3.17 7.52
CA GLN A 11 30.45 -3.16 6.13
C GLN A 11 29.32 -2.13 5.88
N PRO A 12 29.06 -1.71 4.63
CA PRO A 12 27.89 -0.90 4.28
C PRO A 12 26.60 -1.57 4.68
N LEU A 13 25.60 -0.78 5.14
CA LEU A 13 24.28 -1.32 5.51
C LEU A 13 23.63 -2.09 4.35
N SER A 14 23.86 -1.68 3.11
CA SER A 14 23.34 -2.34 1.90
C SER A 14 23.84 -3.79 1.73
N ASN A 15 24.92 -4.19 2.40
CA ASN A 15 25.45 -5.54 2.36
C ASN A 15 24.85 -6.44 3.47
N ILE A 16 24.05 -5.86 4.37
CA ILE A 16 23.42 -6.60 5.47
C ILE A 16 22.10 -7.17 4.98
N GLN A 17 21.96 -8.50 5.04
CA GLN A 17 20.82 -9.24 4.48
C GLN A 17 19.46 -8.73 4.97
N VAL A 18 19.30 -8.39 6.26
CA VAL A 18 18.05 -7.84 6.79
C VAL A 18 17.68 -6.49 6.16
N ILE A 19 18.68 -5.68 5.79
CA ILE A 19 18.45 -4.41 5.07
C ILE A 19 18.05 -4.67 3.62
N GLN A 20 18.69 -5.63 2.96
CA GLN A 20 18.34 -6.04 1.60
C GLN A 20 16.90 -6.56 1.53
N THR A 21 16.49 -7.39 2.49
CA THR A 21 15.11 -7.89 2.59
C THR A 21 14.10 -6.74 2.72
N LYS A 22 14.36 -5.77 3.60
CA LYS A 22 13.49 -4.60 3.76
C LYS A 22 13.37 -3.79 2.45
N ILE A 23 14.49 -3.57 1.77
CA ILE A 23 14.52 -2.85 0.49
C ILE A 23 13.78 -3.63 -0.60
N GLY A 24 13.93 -4.96 -0.63
CA GLY A 24 13.19 -5.82 -1.56
C GLY A 24 11.67 -5.72 -1.40
N LEU A 25 11.19 -5.78 -0.15
CA LEU A 25 9.76 -5.56 0.16
C LEU A 25 9.28 -4.16 -0.24
N MET A 26 10.09 -3.12 0.02
CA MET A 26 9.77 -1.75 -0.42
C MET A 26 9.62 -1.65 -1.94
N ALA A 27 10.51 -2.29 -2.70
CA ALA A 27 10.46 -2.27 -4.15
C ALA A 27 9.24 -3.02 -4.69
N THR A 28 8.90 -4.16 -4.10
CA THR A 28 7.73 -4.96 -4.47
C THR A 28 6.42 -4.22 -4.19
N ASP A 29 6.27 -3.67 -2.98
CA ASP A 29 5.06 -2.93 -2.60
C ASP A 29 4.91 -1.63 -3.41
N TYR A 30 6.03 -0.97 -3.76
CA TYR A 30 6.00 0.21 -4.64
C TYR A 30 5.42 -0.14 -6.01
N GLU A 31 5.86 -1.24 -6.62
CA GLU A 31 5.36 -1.65 -7.93
C GLU A 31 3.89 -2.09 -7.86
N ALA A 32 3.49 -2.82 -6.82
CA ALA A 32 2.10 -3.19 -6.60
C ALA A 32 1.20 -1.96 -6.42
N ALA A 33 1.64 -0.97 -5.61
CA ALA A 33 0.92 0.29 -5.42
C ALA A 33 0.79 1.07 -6.73
N ARG A 34 1.88 1.12 -7.52
CA ARG A 34 1.90 1.79 -8.83
C ARG A 34 0.90 1.15 -9.79
N LEU A 35 0.88 -0.17 -9.90
CA LEU A 35 -0.02 -0.89 -10.80
C LEU A 35 -1.49 -0.72 -10.38
N LEU A 36 -1.81 -0.81 -9.08
CA LEU A 36 -3.16 -0.56 -8.58
C LEU A 36 -3.61 0.88 -8.86
N THR A 37 -2.72 1.85 -8.68
CA THR A 37 -3.03 3.26 -8.94
C THR A 37 -3.27 3.51 -10.43
N LEU A 38 -2.47 2.92 -11.32
CA LEU A 38 -2.69 3.02 -12.76
C LEU A 38 -4.02 2.39 -13.17
N ALA A 39 -4.32 1.18 -12.71
CA ALA A 39 -5.60 0.52 -12.98
C ALA A 39 -6.80 1.35 -12.49
N ALA A 40 -6.70 1.95 -11.31
CA ALA A 40 -7.72 2.85 -10.77
C ALA A 40 -7.87 4.12 -11.64
N SER A 41 -6.75 4.71 -12.10
CA SER A 41 -6.74 5.87 -13.00
C SER A 41 -7.38 5.54 -14.35
N ASP A 42 -7.06 4.38 -14.92
CA ASP A 42 -7.61 3.94 -16.21
C ASP A 42 -9.13 3.74 -16.13
N SER A 43 -9.64 3.31 -14.96
CA SER A 43 -11.09 3.18 -14.74
C SER A 43 -11.84 4.52 -14.87
N PHE A 44 -11.19 5.64 -14.57
CA PHE A 44 -11.73 6.98 -14.81
C PHE A 44 -11.72 7.37 -16.29
N ALA A 45 -10.68 7.03 -17.02
CA ALA A 45 -10.51 7.37 -18.42
C ALA A 45 -11.59 6.73 -19.31
N LEU A 46 -12.20 5.63 -18.86
CA LEU A 46 -13.31 4.94 -19.55
C LEU A 46 -14.67 5.64 -19.44
N GLY A 47 -14.73 6.85 -18.85
CA GLY A 47 -15.90 7.75 -18.91
C GLY A 47 -17.06 7.40 -18.00
N ARG A 48 -16.88 6.50 -17.02
CA ARG A 48 -17.94 6.06 -16.09
C ARG A 48 -17.76 6.55 -14.65
N GLY A 49 -16.93 7.57 -14.43
CA GLY A 49 -16.66 8.09 -13.08
C GLY A 49 -15.72 7.21 -12.22
N GLY A 50 -15.06 6.23 -12.84
CA GLY A 50 -14.14 5.32 -12.17
C GLY A 50 -14.84 4.17 -11.42
N ASP A 51 -14.06 3.16 -11.07
CA ASP A 51 -14.50 2.06 -10.20
C ASP A 51 -14.19 2.42 -8.73
N PRO A 52 -15.20 2.70 -7.89
CA PRO A 52 -14.99 3.14 -6.50
C PRO A 52 -14.31 2.06 -5.64
N ILE A 53 -14.49 0.79 -5.96
CA ILE A 53 -13.84 -0.30 -5.22
C ILE A 53 -12.38 -0.43 -5.62
N LEU A 54 -12.06 -0.29 -6.90
CA LEU A 54 -10.68 -0.28 -7.36
C LEU A 54 -9.91 0.93 -6.83
N LEU A 55 -10.55 2.12 -6.77
CA LEU A 55 -10.01 3.32 -6.12
C LEU A 55 -9.73 3.08 -4.64
N SER A 56 -10.68 2.46 -3.93
CA SER A 56 -10.53 2.11 -2.52
C SER A 56 -9.37 1.13 -2.30
N LYS A 57 -9.23 0.11 -3.16
CA LYS A 57 -8.10 -0.85 -3.13
C LYS A 57 -6.77 -0.15 -3.37
N ALA A 58 -6.69 0.72 -4.38
CA ALA A 58 -5.48 1.47 -4.70
C ALA A 58 -5.07 2.40 -3.54
N LYS A 59 -6.01 3.15 -2.98
CA LYS A 59 -5.77 4.06 -1.85
C LYS A 59 -5.33 3.27 -0.61
N LEU A 60 -6.07 2.26 -0.20
CA LEU A 60 -5.77 1.44 0.98
C LEU A 60 -4.36 0.83 0.88
N PHE A 61 -4.08 0.11 -0.21
CA PHE A 61 -2.80 -0.55 -0.39
C PHE A 61 -1.63 0.43 -0.40
N SER A 62 -1.74 1.52 -1.16
CA SER A 62 -0.67 2.50 -1.33
C SER A 62 -0.34 3.23 -0.03
N THR A 63 -1.35 3.65 0.74
CA THR A 63 -1.13 4.38 2.00
C THR A 63 -0.62 3.48 3.11
N ASP A 64 -1.09 2.24 3.18
CA ASP A 64 -0.61 1.27 4.17
C ASP A 64 0.82 0.80 3.85
N ALA A 65 1.15 0.58 2.58
CA ALA A 65 2.52 0.31 2.13
C ALA A 65 3.45 1.50 2.46
N ALA A 66 3.03 2.73 2.16
CA ALA A 66 3.79 3.93 2.48
C ALA A 66 4.09 4.04 3.97
N MET A 67 3.10 3.79 4.84
CA MET A 67 3.30 3.82 6.30
C MET A 67 4.25 2.72 6.78
N ARG A 68 4.05 1.46 6.34
CA ARG A 68 4.97 0.35 6.69
C ARG A 68 6.41 0.68 6.33
N HIS A 69 6.64 1.18 5.11
CA HIS A 69 7.98 1.48 4.64
C HIS A 69 8.57 2.76 5.23
N ALA A 70 7.74 3.73 5.62
CA ALA A 70 8.20 4.89 6.38
C ALA A 70 8.74 4.48 7.76
N VAL A 71 8.09 3.55 8.47
CA VAL A 71 8.59 2.96 9.73
C VAL A 71 9.96 2.32 9.52
N GLU A 72 10.07 1.46 8.49
CA GLU A 72 11.32 0.77 8.18
C GLU A 72 12.44 1.74 7.72
N ALA A 73 12.09 2.79 7.00
CA ALA A 73 13.03 3.82 6.61
C ALA A 73 13.59 4.57 7.83
N VAL A 74 12.74 4.93 8.81
CA VAL A 74 13.18 5.52 10.09
C VAL A 74 14.15 4.58 10.79
N GLN A 75 13.84 3.28 10.84
CA GLN A 75 14.70 2.26 11.46
C GLN A 75 16.07 2.16 10.77
N ILE A 76 16.11 2.14 9.43
CA ILE A 76 17.36 2.10 8.65
C ILE A 76 18.21 3.37 8.88
N PHE A 77 17.55 4.51 9.06
CA PHE A 77 18.25 5.78 9.34
C PHE A 77 18.73 5.89 10.78
N GLY A 78 18.16 5.11 11.72
CA GLY A 78 18.48 5.17 13.14
C GLY A 78 18.17 6.57 13.74
N ALA A 79 18.98 7.07 14.63
CA ALA A 79 18.77 8.38 15.27
C ALA A 79 18.52 9.52 14.26
N MET A 80 19.15 9.48 13.09
CA MET A 80 18.89 10.44 12.02
C MET A 80 17.49 10.32 11.42
N GLY A 81 16.85 9.14 11.51
CA GLY A 81 15.50 8.92 11.02
C GLY A 81 14.42 9.71 11.78
N VAL A 82 14.68 10.02 13.06
CA VAL A 82 13.76 10.78 13.93
C VAL A 82 14.18 12.24 14.10
N HIS A 83 15.36 12.63 13.62
CA HIS A 83 15.84 13.99 13.75
C HIS A 83 15.01 14.95 12.88
N HIS A 84 14.65 16.13 13.44
CA HIS A 84 13.74 17.09 12.78
C HIS A 84 14.22 17.58 11.38
N SER A 85 15.54 17.67 11.15
CA SER A 85 16.10 18.03 9.86
C SER A 85 16.07 16.89 8.82
N SER A 86 15.73 15.68 9.24
CA SER A 86 15.65 14.52 8.34
C SER A 86 14.36 14.52 7.54
N ARG A 87 14.47 14.34 6.23
CA ARG A 87 13.31 14.14 5.37
C ARG A 87 12.50 12.87 5.75
N VAL A 88 13.16 11.86 6.31
CA VAL A 88 12.53 10.57 6.63
C VAL A 88 11.48 10.70 7.72
N GLN A 89 11.75 11.46 8.82
CA GLN A 89 10.75 11.70 9.86
C GLN A 89 9.52 12.45 9.34
N ARG A 90 9.73 13.35 8.37
CA ARG A 90 8.63 14.05 7.71
C ARG A 90 7.77 13.07 6.90
N LEU A 91 8.40 12.23 6.07
CA LEU A 91 7.68 11.20 5.29
C LEU A 91 6.89 10.25 6.19
N PHE A 92 7.44 9.88 7.36
CA PHE A 92 6.74 9.06 8.35
C PHE A 92 5.43 9.73 8.82
N ARG A 93 5.48 11.01 9.20
CA ARG A 93 4.28 11.75 9.63
C ARG A 93 3.28 11.94 8.50
N ASP A 94 3.77 12.30 7.32
CA ASP A 94 2.94 12.53 6.14
C ASP A 94 2.24 11.21 5.71
N SER A 95 2.94 10.07 5.77
CA SER A 95 2.35 8.76 5.48
C SER A 95 1.20 8.41 6.43
N LYS A 96 1.30 8.80 7.71
CA LYS A 96 0.19 8.57 8.65
C LYS A 96 -1.04 9.42 8.30
N ALA A 97 -0.84 10.66 7.89
CA ALA A 97 -1.94 11.53 7.45
C ALA A 97 -2.69 10.93 6.25
N LEU A 98 -1.95 10.31 5.29
CA LEU A 98 -2.53 9.64 4.13
C LEU A 98 -3.49 8.48 4.48
N GLN A 99 -3.31 7.83 5.62
CA GLN A 99 -4.22 6.77 6.09
C GLN A 99 -5.53 7.32 6.70
N ILE A 100 -5.63 8.65 6.93
CA ILE A 100 -6.73 9.27 7.68
C ILE A 100 -7.65 10.06 6.75
N PHE A 101 -7.11 10.96 5.91
CA PHE A 101 -7.93 11.82 5.07
C PHE A 101 -8.48 11.11 3.82
N ASP A 102 -9.51 11.67 3.20
CA ASP A 102 -10.22 11.14 2.04
C ASP A 102 -10.73 9.69 2.23
N GLY A 103 -11.15 9.39 3.47
CA GLY A 103 -11.55 8.06 3.91
C GLY A 103 -10.40 7.32 4.61
N THR A 104 -10.68 6.88 5.83
CA THR A 104 -9.67 6.13 6.61
C THR A 104 -9.44 4.73 6.04
N SER A 105 -8.30 4.11 6.38
CA SER A 105 -8.01 2.72 5.98
C SER A 105 -9.15 1.76 6.37
N GLU A 106 -9.80 1.98 7.53
CA GLU A 106 -10.93 1.17 8.00
C GLU A 106 -12.16 1.32 7.10
N ILE A 107 -12.47 2.55 6.65
CA ILE A 107 -13.60 2.81 5.73
C ILE A 107 -13.36 2.12 4.40
N HIS A 108 -12.17 2.25 3.81
CA HIS A 108 -11.85 1.57 2.56
C HIS A 108 -11.89 0.05 2.70
N THR A 109 -11.35 -0.49 3.80
CA THR A 109 -11.41 -1.92 4.10
C THR A 109 -12.85 -2.42 4.19
N LEU A 110 -13.73 -1.66 4.87
CA LEU A 110 -15.15 -2.00 4.98
C LEU A 110 -15.87 -1.99 3.63
N MET A 111 -15.61 -0.99 2.78
CA MET A 111 -16.19 -0.89 1.43
C MET A 111 -15.78 -2.08 0.57
N ILE A 112 -14.49 -2.41 0.55
CA ILE A 112 -13.95 -3.55 -0.21
C ILE A 112 -14.54 -4.87 0.30
N GLY A 113 -14.62 -5.05 1.62
CA GLY A 113 -15.17 -6.26 2.24
C GLY A 113 -16.65 -6.46 1.91
N ARG A 114 -17.46 -5.40 1.96
CA ARG A 114 -18.88 -5.44 1.58
C ARG A 114 -19.08 -5.81 0.12
N ASP A 115 -18.29 -5.21 -0.76
CA ASP A 115 -18.34 -5.50 -2.20
C ASP A 115 -18.02 -6.97 -2.48
N ALA A 116 -16.93 -7.49 -1.90
CA ALA A 116 -16.54 -8.89 -2.07
C ALA A 116 -17.61 -9.88 -1.58
N LEU A 117 -18.25 -9.59 -0.44
CA LEU A 117 -19.35 -10.41 0.10
C LEU A 117 -20.60 -10.37 -0.81
N ASN A 118 -20.94 -9.21 -1.35
CA ASN A 118 -22.08 -9.08 -2.26
C ASN A 118 -21.82 -9.81 -3.57
N ALA A 119 -20.64 -9.71 -4.14
CA ALA A 119 -20.25 -10.43 -5.36
C ALA A 119 -20.36 -11.96 -5.16
N HIS A 120 -19.94 -12.48 -3.99
CA HIS A 120 -20.04 -13.91 -3.67
C HIS A 120 -21.51 -14.36 -3.62
N ARG A 121 -22.39 -13.64 -2.90
CA ARG A 121 -23.81 -13.95 -2.81
C ARG A 121 -24.50 -13.98 -4.17
N SER A 122 -24.23 -12.97 -5.01
CA SER A 122 -24.81 -12.91 -6.36
C SER A 122 -24.36 -14.09 -7.23
N GLY A 123 -23.12 -14.57 -7.07
CA GLY A 123 -22.59 -15.74 -7.75
C GLY A 123 -23.29 -17.03 -7.30
N GLU A 124 -23.53 -17.21 -5.99
CA GLU A 124 -24.26 -18.36 -5.45
C GLU A 124 -25.71 -18.41 -5.92
N GLU A 125 -26.41 -17.26 -5.91
CA GLU A 125 -27.78 -17.16 -6.40
C GLU A 125 -27.89 -17.48 -7.89
N GLN A 126 -26.91 -17.12 -8.70
CA GLN A 126 -26.88 -17.44 -10.11
C GLN A 126 -26.70 -18.95 -10.34
N VAL A 127 -25.75 -19.58 -9.65
CA VAL A 127 -25.51 -21.03 -9.71
C VAL A 127 -26.76 -21.82 -9.30
N GLU A 128 -27.48 -21.36 -8.27
CA GLU A 128 -28.70 -22.03 -7.83
C GLU A 128 -29.82 -21.90 -8.84
N ARG A 129 -30.00 -20.71 -9.47
CA ARG A 129 -30.96 -20.52 -10.55
C ARG A 129 -30.67 -21.42 -11.76
N ASP A 130 -29.43 -21.53 -12.16
CA ASP A 130 -29.01 -22.37 -13.28
C ASP A 130 -29.25 -23.86 -12.99
N ARG A 131 -29.09 -24.31 -11.74
CA ARG A 131 -29.41 -25.68 -11.31
C ARG A 131 -30.91 -26.00 -11.34
N GLN A 132 -31.77 -25.01 -11.08
CA GLN A 132 -33.22 -25.19 -11.07
C GLN A 132 -33.84 -25.12 -12.49
N ALA A 133 -33.11 -24.57 -13.46
CA ALA A 133 -33.59 -24.42 -14.85
C ALA A 133 -33.16 -25.55 -15.79
N GLY A 134 -32.27 -26.47 -15.37
CA GLY A 134 -31.80 -27.63 -16.16
C GLY A 134 -32.35 -28.93 -15.68
#